data_b394b999b5c7fffb8cf96c7ec6904ca0
#
_entry.id   b394b999b5c7fffb8cf96c7ec6904ca0
#
_cell.length_a   1.000
_cell.length_b   1.000
_cell.length_c   1.000
_cell.angle_alpha   90.00
_cell.angle_beta   90.00
_cell.angle_gamma   90.00
#
_symmetry.space_group_name_H-M   'P 1'
#
loop_
_entity.id
_entity.type
_entity.pdbx_description
1 polymer ?
#
loop_
_entity_poly.entity_id
_entity_poly.type
_entity_poly.pdbx_seq_one_letter_code
_entity_poly.pdbx_strand_id
1 'polypeptide(L)'
;ENIRISEEELKDLVDLARMTASTANSQALKYHLVTRPEECAAVFGTLGWAGALPDWDGPEEGERPSAYIIVLCDNTLGKNKQTDVGITSQTMMLGAVEMGYGGCMLGNVRRTELAKHLSIDSERFTIELVLALGKPKETVKIVDIPENGSVKYYRDQDQVHYVPKRHLEDILV
;
A
#
# COMPACT_ATOMS: atom_id res chain seq x y z
N GLU A 1 10.20 -0.59 12.33
CA GLU A 1 11.39 0.08 12.88
C GLU A 1 11.52 1.49 12.31
N ASN A 2 12.06 2.42 13.08
CA ASN A 2 12.22 3.83 12.68
C ASN A 2 13.43 4.00 11.73
N ILE A 3 13.37 3.37 10.56
CA ILE A 3 14.36 3.51 9.49
C ILE A 3 13.71 4.30 8.36
N ARG A 4 14.37 5.36 7.92
CA ARG A 4 13.87 6.19 6.82
C ARG A 4 14.18 5.53 5.49
N ILE A 5 13.20 5.56 4.60
CA ILE A 5 13.36 5.23 3.19
C ILE A 5 13.64 6.53 2.45
N SER A 6 14.67 6.55 1.63
CA SER A 6 15.04 7.71 0.83
C SER A 6 14.13 7.88 -0.39
N GLU A 7 14.11 9.08 -0.95
CA GLU A 7 13.37 9.33 -2.20
C GLU A 7 13.95 8.52 -3.38
N GLU A 8 15.26 8.29 -3.41
CA GLU A 8 15.91 7.48 -4.46
C GLU A 8 15.44 6.02 -4.39
N GLU A 9 15.35 5.43 -3.21
CA GLU A 9 14.81 4.08 -3.05
C GLU A 9 13.35 3.99 -3.50
N LEU A 10 12.54 5.02 -3.26
CA LEU A 10 11.17 5.06 -3.80
C LEU A 10 11.16 5.21 -5.33
N LYS A 11 12.10 5.94 -5.92
CA LYS A 11 12.25 6.05 -7.38
C LYS A 11 12.62 4.72 -7.99
N ASP A 12 13.49 3.93 -7.35
CA ASP A 12 13.83 2.58 -7.81
C ASP A 12 12.58 1.68 -7.84
N LEU A 13 11.72 1.76 -6.82
CA LEU A 13 10.45 1.02 -6.82
C LEU A 13 9.51 1.47 -7.95
N VAL A 14 9.43 2.77 -8.20
CA VAL A 14 8.62 3.31 -9.31
C VAL A 14 9.20 2.90 -10.67
N ASP A 15 10.52 2.80 -10.79
CA ASP A 15 11.15 2.32 -12.02
C ASP A 15 10.79 0.86 -12.32
N LEU A 16 10.72 0.00 -11.30
CA LEU A 16 10.18 -1.37 -11.45
C LEU A 16 8.73 -1.34 -11.95
N ALA A 17 7.89 -0.49 -11.36
CA ALA A 17 6.50 -0.33 -11.78
C ALA A 17 6.38 0.17 -13.24
N ARG A 18 7.23 1.10 -13.66
CA ARG A 18 7.29 1.63 -15.02
C ARG A 18 7.54 0.53 -16.05
N MET A 19 8.25 -0.53 -15.69
CA MET A 19 8.59 -1.64 -16.59
C MET A 19 7.48 -2.69 -16.70
N THR A 20 6.39 -2.57 -15.92
CA THR A 20 5.28 -3.50 -15.98
C THR A 20 4.37 -3.28 -17.19
N ALA A 21 3.57 -4.31 -17.50
CA ALA A 21 2.50 -4.15 -18.49
C ALA A 21 1.43 -3.17 -18.01
N SER A 22 0.84 -2.42 -18.93
CA SER A 22 -0.36 -1.61 -18.69
C SER A 22 -1.40 -1.84 -19.80
N THR A 23 -2.67 -1.64 -19.45
CA THR A 23 -3.80 -1.83 -20.38
C THR A 23 -3.62 -0.98 -21.63
N ALA A 24 -3.54 -1.65 -22.80
CA ALA A 24 -3.25 -1.04 -24.11
C ALA A 24 -1.98 -0.16 -24.10
N ASN A 25 -1.03 -0.45 -23.23
CA ASN A 25 0.18 0.34 -23.01
C ASN A 25 -0.10 1.84 -22.76
N SER A 26 -1.21 2.16 -22.15
CA SER A 26 -1.67 3.53 -21.92
C SER A 26 -0.82 4.32 -20.91
N GLN A 27 -0.12 3.63 -20.00
CA GLN A 27 0.81 4.19 -19.02
C GLN A 27 0.21 5.39 -18.26
N ALA A 28 -1.08 5.26 -17.89
CA ALA A 28 -1.86 6.33 -17.29
C ALA A 28 -1.54 6.58 -15.81
N LEU A 29 -0.78 5.68 -15.16
CA LEU A 29 -0.47 5.84 -13.74
C LEU A 29 0.68 6.83 -13.53
N LYS A 30 0.57 7.58 -12.44
CA LYS A 30 1.57 8.50 -11.92
C LYS A 30 1.76 8.23 -10.43
N TYR A 31 2.89 8.65 -9.89
CA TYR A 31 3.26 8.36 -8.52
C TYR A 31 3.73 9.62 -7.82
N HIS A 32 3.16 9.90 -6.66
CA HIS A 32 3.62 10.98 -5.80
C HIS A 32 4.35 10.35 -4.61
N LEU A 33 5.64 10.70 -4.45
CA LEU A 33 6.52 10.14 -3.44
C LEU A 33 6.49 11.02 -2.19
N VAL A 34 6.39 10.40 -1.01
CA VAL A 34 6.32 11.09 0.27
C VAL A 34 7.35 10.49 1.21
N THR A 35 8.35 11.28 1.59
CA THR A 35 9.45 10.89 2.51
C THR A 35 9.67 11.92 3.63
N ARG A 36 9.16 13.14 3.47
CA ARG A 36 9.31 14.18 4.49
C ARG A 36 8.41 13.88 5.69
N PRO A 37 8.93 13.98 6.94
CA PRO A 37 8.19 13.59 8.13
C PRO A 37 6.83 14.28 8.29
N GLU A 38 6.76 15.57 8.00
CA GLU A 38 5.53 16.37 8.09
C GLU A 38 4.48 15.92 7.06
N GLU A 39 4.91 15.56 5.84
CA GLU A 39 4.01 15.02 4.83
C GLU A 39 3.60 13.59 5.16
N CYS A 40 4.52 12.74 5.66
CA CYS A 40 4.19 11.41 6.13
C CYS A 40 3.14 11.46 7.25
N ALA A 41 3.24 12.39 8.18
CA ALA A 41 2.24 12.58 9.24
C ALA A 41 0.88 13.01 8.67
N ALA A 42 0.86 13.91 7.69
CA ALA A 42 -0.36 14.33 7.02
C ALA A 42 -1.00 13.17 6.25
N VAL A 43 -0.22 12.39 5.48
CA VAL A 43 -0.71 11.18 4.79
C VAL A 43 -1.30 10.19 5.79
N PHE A 44 -0.54 9.85 6.87
CA PHE A 44 -0.99 8.92 7.91
C PHE A 44 -2.36 9.30 8.45
N GLY A 45 -2.57 10.58 8.75
CA GLY A 45 -3.84 11.10 9.26
C GLY A 45 -5.02 10.90 8.32
N THR A 46 -4.83 10.64 7.02
CA THR A 46 -5.91 10.43 6.04
C THR A 46 -6.26 8.97 5.80
N LEU A 47 -5.54 8.02 6.40
CA LEU A 47 -5.66 6.59 6.14
C LEU A 47 -6.52 5.90 7.19
N GLY A 48 -7.33 4.93 6.75
CA GLY A 48 -8.01 3.98 7.62
C GLY A 48 -7.29 2.65 7.63
N TRP A 49 -6.95 2.17 8.82
CA TRP A 49 -6.12 0.97 9.04
C TRP A 49 -6.97 -0.27 9.33
N ALA A 50 -6.44 -1.43 8.96
CA ALA A 50 -6.80 -2.78 9.40
C ALA A 50 -8.27 -3.02 9.77
N GLY A 51 -9.18 -2.97 8.79
CA GLY A 51 -10.61 -3.11 9.02
C GLY A 51 -11.09 -4.39 9.72
N ALA A 52 -10.25 -5.44 9.82
CA ALA A 52 -10.55 -6.64 10.60
C ALA A 52 -10.04 -6.58 12.05
N LEU A 53 -9.37 -5.50 12.45
CA LEU A 53 -8.90 -5.24 13.81
C LEU A 53 -9.58 -3.97 14.34
N PRO A 54 -10.84 -4.03 14.79
CA PRO A 54 -11.65 -2.85 15.09
C PRO A 54 -11.11 -2.02 16.28
N ASP A 55 -10.32 -2.64 17.14
CA ASP A 55 -9.74 -2.01 18.34
C ASP A 55 -8.30 -1.49 18.09
N TRP A 56 -7.88 -1.42 16.80
CA TRP A 56 -6.55 -0.96 16.43
C TRP A 56 -6.60 0.19 15.41
N ASP A 57 -6.26 1.37 15.85
CA ASP A 57 -6.30 2.62 15.05
C ASP A 57 -5.10 2.79 14.09
N GLY A 58 -4.26 1.79 13.99
CA GLY A 58 -3.03 1.84 13.20
C GLY A 58 -1.77 1.86 14.08
N PRO A 59 -0.57 1.94 13.46
CA PRO A 59 0.69 1.94 14.19
C PRO A 59 0.86 3.21 15.03
N GLU A 60 1.42 3.03 16.23
CA GLU A 60 1.73 4.13 17.14
C GLU A 60 2.86 5.03 16.60
N GLU A 61 3.03 6.20 17.21
CA GLU A 61 4.15 7.07 16.89
C GLU A 61 5.49 6.35 17.11
N GLY A 62 6.41 6.47 16.14
CA GLY A 62 7.65 5.70 16.12
C GLY A 62 7.57 4.33 15.44
N GLU A 63 6.36 3.83 15.14
CA GLU A 63 6.12 2.59 14.40
C GLU A 63 5.42 2.84 13.06
N ARG A 64 5.07 4.09 12.78
CA ARG A 64 4.39 4.49 11.54
C ARG A 64 5.28 4.28 10.32
N PRO A 65 4.68 4.07 9.14
CA PRO A 65 5.43 4.04 7.89
C PRO A 65 6.32 5.27 7.73
N SER A 66 7.54 5.05 7.25
CA SER A 66 8.52 6.13 7.06
C SER A 66 8.45 6.77 5.68
N ALA A 67 7.71 6.15 4.75
CA ALA A 67 7.50 6.66 3.40
C ALA A 67 6.16 6.18 2.82
N TYR A 68 5.67 6.92 1.80
CA TYR A 68 4.47 6.53 1.06
C TYR A 68 4.66 6.76 -0.43
N ILE A 69 4.01 5.91 -1.23
CA ILE A 69 3.81 6.13 -2.67
C ILE A 69 2.30 6.27 -2.90
N ILE A 70 1.88 7.43 -3.36
CA ILE A 70 0.48 7.66 -3.73
C ILE A 70 0.33 7.32 -5.20
N VAL A 71 -0.44 6.28 -5.49
CA VAL A 71 -0.72 5.84 -6.86
C VAL A 71 -1.87 6.68 -7.42
N LEU A 72 -1.60 7.37 -8.50
CA LEU A 72 -2.50 8.29 -9.17
C LEU A 72 -2.84 7.77 -10.56
N CYS A 73 -4.08 7.98 -11.01
CA CYS A 73 -4.44 7.86 -12.42
C CYS A 73 -4.54 9.24 -13.05
N ASP A 74 -3.80 9.48 -14.13
CA ASP A 74 -3.94 10.69 -14.96
C ASP A 74 -5.18 10.51 -15.87
N ASN A 75 -6.26 11.22 -15.53
CA ASN A 75 -7.54 11.12 -16.22
C ASN A 75 -7.51 11.59 -17.68
N THR A 76 -6.46 12.27 -18.10
CA THR A 76 -6.23 12.67 -19.50
C THR A 76 -5.70 11.51 -20.35
N LEU A 77 -5.04 10.52 -19.72
CA LEU A 77 -4.47 9.33 -20.37
C LEU A 77 -5.36 8.08 -20.27
N GLY A 78 -6.36 8.12 -19.40
CA GLY A 78 -7.31 7.03 -19.25
C GLY A 78 -8.01 7.07 -17.90
N LYS A 79 -9.03 6.20 -17.72
CA LYS A 79 -9.79 6.05 -16.49
C LYS A 79 -9.97 4.57 -16.15
N ASN A 80 -10.33 4.28 -14.90
CA ASN A 80 -10.65 2.91 -14.45
C ASN A 80 -9.49 1.91 -14.66
N LYS A 81 -8.28 2.27 -14.24
CA LYS A 81 -7.05 1.49 -14.42
C LYS A 81 -6.77 0.52 -13.26
N GLN A 82 -7.79 -0.09 -12.68
CA GLN A 82 -7.67 -0.93 -11.47
C GLN A 82 -6.72 -2.13 -11.68
N THR A 83 -6.72 -2.74 -12.87
CA THR A 83 -5.78 -3.81 -13.20
C THR A 83 -4.33 -3.30 -13.19
N ASP A 84 -4.07 -2.15 -13.82
CA ASP A 84 -2.75 -1.53 -13.88
C ASP A 84 -2.29 -1.14 -12.46
N VAL A 85 -3.20 -0.57 -11.64
CA VAL A 85 -2.94 -0.26 -10.23
C VAL A 85 -2.50 -1.49 -9.44
N GLY A 86 -3.21 -2.61 -9.61
CA GLY A 86 -2.85 -3.87 -8.94
C GLY A 86 -1.49 -4.39 -9.37
N ILE A 87 -1.20 -4.42 -10.67
CA ILE A 87 0.07 -4.89 -11.22
C ILE A 87 1.25 -4.05 -10.69
N THR A 88 1.17 -2.73 -10.84
CA THR A 88 2.26 -1.82 -10.45
C THR A 88 2.48 -1.80 -8.94
N SER A 89 1.40 -1.77 -8.17
CA SER A 89 1.48 -1.77 -6.70
C SER A 89 2.10 -3.06 -6.16
N GLN A 90 1.68 -4.22 -6.67
CA GLN A 90 2.27 -5.50 -6.26
C GLN A 90 3.75 -5.59 -6.66
N THR A 91 4.12 -5.09 -7.83
CA THR A 91 5.53 -5.05 -8.27
C THR A 91 6.38 -4.19 -7.34
N MET A 92 5.92 -2.99 -6.98
CA MET A 92 6.61 -2.12 -6.01
C MET A 92 6.73 -2.79 -4.63
N MET A 93 5.68 -3.47 -4.16
CA MET A 93 5.71 -4.18 -2.87
C MET A 93 6.74 -5.32 -2.87
N LEU A 94 6.85 -6.07 -3.97
CA LEU A 94 7.89 -7.13 -4.10
C LEU A 94 9.29 -6.53 -4.14
N GLY A 95 9.48 -5.43 -4.88
CA GLY A 95 10.74 -4.69 -4.91
C GLY A 95 11.12 -4.16 -3.52
N ALA A 96 10.15 -3.64 -2.76
CA ALA A 96 10.39 -3.19 -1.38
C ALA A 96 10.85 -4.34 -0.47
N VAL A 97 10.27 -5.54 -0.62
CA VAL A 97 10.71 -6.73 0.14
C VAL A 97 12.14 -7.13 -0.22
N GLU A 98 12.52 -7.09 -1.49
CA GLU A 98 13.90 -7.36 -1.94
C GLU A 98 14.90 -6.35 -1.33
N MET A 99 14.48 -5.10 -1.16
CA MET A 99 15.28 -4.06 -0.49
C MET A 99 15.26 -4.17 1.05
N GLY A 100 14.56 -5.18 1.59
CA GLY A 100 14.43 -5.42 3.04
C GLY A 100 13.41 -4.51 3.73
N TYR A 101 12.53 -3.88 2.98
CA TYR A 101 11.38 -3.13 3.46
C TYR A 101 10.11 -3.97 3.41
N GLY A 102 9.02 -3.41 3.88
CA GLY A 102 7.69 -3.98 3.78
C GLY A 102 6.65 -2.89 3.89
N GLY A 103 5.39 -3.28 3.86
CA GLY A 103 4.32 -2.30 3.96
C GLY A 103 2.96 -2.90 3.66
N CYS A 104 2.00 -2.02 3.40
CA CYS A 104 0.67 -2.42 3.00
C CYS A 104 0.07 -1.48 1.96
N MET A 105 -0.92 -2.00 1.24
CA MET A 105 -1.72 -1.26 0.27
C MET A 105 -3.00 -0.78 0.95
N LEU A 106 -3.27 0.52 0.94
CA LEU A 106 -4.40 1.14 1.60
C LEU A 106 -5.35 1.78 0.58
N GLY A 107 -6.56 1.23 0.51
CA GLY A 107 -7.66 1.76 -0.31
C GLY A 107 -8.63 2.63 0.50
N ASN A 108 -8.67 2.46 1.85
CA ASN A 108 -9.47 3.29 2.74
C ASN A 108 -8.74 4.61 3.01
N VAL A 109 -8.99 5.60 2.16
CA VAL A 109 -8.26 6.87 2.12
C VAL A 109 -9.25 8.02 2.04
N ARG A 110 -9.10 9.04 2.87
CA ARG A 110 -9.81 10.31 2.74
C ARG A 110 -9.21 11.15 1.61
N ARG A 111 -9.55 10.77 0.36
CA ARG A 111 -8.90 11.24 -0.88
C ARG A 111 -8.90 12.76 -1.04
N THR A 112 -10.01 13.42 -0.73
CA THR A 112 -10.12 14.88 -0.86
C THR A 112 -9.18 15.61 0.10
N GLU A 113 -9.02 15.09 1.32
CA GLU A 113 -8.13 15.65 2.34
C GLU A 113 -6.67 15.39 1.95
N LEU A 114 -6.36 14.16 1.53
CA LEU A 114 -5.02 13.79 1.06
C LEU A 114 -4.58 14.65 -0.13
N ALA A 115 -5.47 14.84 -1.12
CA ALA A 115 -5.17 15.69 -2.28
C ALA A 115 -4.82 17.14 -1.88
N LYS A 116 -5.54 17.70 -0.90
CA LYS A 116 -5.24 19.04 -0.36
C LYS A 116 -3.87 19.10 0.33
N HIS A 117 -3.56 18.11 1.18
CA HIS A 117 -2.28 18.08 1.90
C HIS A 117 -1.08 17.99 0.95
N LEU A 118 -1.22 17.25 -0.14
CA LEU A 118 -0.14 17.02 -1.11
C LEU A 118 -0.23 17.93 -2.34
N SER A 119 -1.18 18.88 -2.38
CA SER A 119 -1.41 19.78 -3.53
C SER A 119 -1.61 19.03 -4.86
N ILE A 120 -2.28 17.86 -4.79
CA ILE A 120 -2.61 17.08 -5.98
C ILE A 120 -3.82 17.70 -6.69
N ASP A 121 -3.67 17.95 -7.97
CA ASP A 121 -4.76 18.45 -8.84
C ASP A 121 -5.82 17.34 -9.04
N SER A 122 -6.92 17.45 -8.29
CA SER A 122 -8.02 16.46 -8.31
C SER A 122 -8.89 16.53 -9.59
N GLU A 123 -8.75 17.55 -10.42
CA GLU A 123 -9.41 17.59 -11.74
C GLU A 123 -8.68 16.67 -12.73
N ARG A 124 -7.37 16.67 -12.66
CA ARG A 124 -6.50 15.87 -13.52
C ARG A 124 -6.25 14.46 -12.98
N PHE A 125 -6.00 14.33 -11.68
CA PHE A 125 -5.57 13.06 -11.07
C PHE A 125 -6.61 12.46 -10.14
N THR A 126 -6.82 11.15 -10.27
CA THR A 126 -7.57 10.34 -9.30
C THR A 126 -6.59 9.62 -8.38
N ILE A 127 -6.70 9.77 -7.07
CA ILE A 127 -5.95 8.96 -6.10
C ILE A 127 -6.57 7.56 -6.08
N GLU A 128 -5.83 6.56 -6.51
CA GLU A 128 -6.27 5.17 -6.61
C GLU A 128 -5.95 4.38 -5.34
N LEU A 129 -4.69 4.42 -4.90
CA LEU A 129 -4.18 3.62 -3.80
C LEU A 129 -3.04 4.35 -3.08
N VAL A 130 -2.81 4.02 -1.81
CA VAL A 130 -1.63 4.46 -1.05
C VAL A 130 -0.82 3.23 -0.65
N LEU A 131 0.46 3.21 -1.03
CA LEU A 131 1.43 2.24 -0.52
C LEU A 131 2.13 2.85 0.69
N ALA A 132 1.96 2.23 1.84
CA ALA A 132 2.62 2.62 3.08
C ALA A 132 3.84 1.73 3.28
N LEU A 133 5.04 2.31 3.37
CA LEU A 133 6.32 1.60 3.36
C LEU A 133 7.14 1.91 4.61
N GLY A 134 7.89 0.91 5.08
CA GLY A 134 8.76 1.04 6.23
C GLY A 134 9.60 -0.21 6.44
N LYS A 135 10.47 -0.19 7.45
CA LYS A 135 11.19 -1.40 7.89
C LYS A 135 10.25 -2.22 8.79
N PRO A 136 9.90 -3.48 8.40
CA PRO A 136 8.99 -4.29 9.19
C PRO A 136 9.51 -4.57 10.60
N LYS A 137 8.62 -4.46 11.60
CA LYS A 137 8.82 -4.95 12.97
C LYS A 137 7.89 -6.12 13.26
N GLU A 138 6.75 -6.15 12.58
CA GLU A 138 5.72 -7.14 12.75
C GLU A 138 6.17 -8.53 12.24
N THR A 139 5.82 -9.57 12.96
CA THR A 139 5.94 -10.95 12.48
C THR A 139 4.60 -11.36 11.86
N VAL A 140 4.60 -11.66 10.57
CA VAL A 140 3.41 -12.13 9.84
C VAL A 140 3.55 -13.62 9.55
N LYS A 141 2.48 -14.38 9.80
CA LYS A 141 2.39 -15.79 9.44
C LYS A 141 1.20 -16.06 8.53
N ILE A 142 1.47 -16.69 7.40
CA ILE A 142 0.42 -17.26 6.56
C ILE A 142 -0.03 -18.55 7.18
N VAL A 143 -1.34 -18.76 7.31
CA VAL A 143 -1.97 -19.95 7.84
C VAL A 143 -3.10 -20.40 6.93
N ASP A 144 -3.45 -21.69 7.00
CA ASP A 144 -4.60 -22.20 6.29
C ASP A 144 -5.90 -21.62 6.83
N ILE A 145 -6.88 -21.48 5.95
CA ILE A 145 -8.21 -21.03 6.33
C ILE A 145 -8.83 -22.02 7.34
N PRO A 146 -9.42 -21.57 8.46
CA PRO A 146 -10.04 -22.46 9.42
C PRO A 146 -11.32 -23.09 8.83
N GLU A 147 -11.78 -24.22 9.44
CA GLU A 147 -12.96 -24.98 9.00
C GLU A 147 -14.24 -24.13 8.83
N ASN A 148 -14.39 -23.06 9.63
CA ASN A 148 -15.50 -22.13 9.52
C ASN A 148 -15.40 -21.17 8.32
N GLY A 149 -14.36 -21.28 7.49
CA GLY A 149 -14.15 -20.48 6.29
C GLY A 149 -13.78 -19.00 6.54
N SER A 150 -13.45 -18.61 7.78
CA SER A 150 -13.11 -17.23 8.09
C SER A 150 -11.80 -16.81 7.43
N VAL A 151 -11.84 -15.72 6.66
CA VAL A 151 -10.67 -15.06 6.05
C VAL A 151 -10.14 -13.89 6.88
N LYS A 152 -10.72 -13.65 8.07
CA LYS A 152 -10.30 -12.54 8.93
C LYS A 152 -8.92 -12.80 9.50
N TYR A 153 -8.01 -11.88 9.25
CA TYR A 153 -6.70 -11.89 9.91
C TYR A 153 -6.84 -11.45 11.37
N TYR A 154 -5.91 -11.92 12.21
CA TYR A 154 -5.94 -11.67 13.65
C TYR A 154 -4.52 -11.64 14.22
N ARG A 155 -4.38 -11.13 15.45
CA ARG A 155 -3.14 -11.19 16.23
C ARG A 155 -3.34 -12.07 17.46
N ASP A 156 -2.28 -12.76 17.86
CA ASP A 156 -2.24 -13.48 19.14
C ASP A 156 -1.71 -12.56 20.27
N GLN A 157 -1.55 -13.13 21.46
CA GLN A 157 -1.03 -12.42 22.63
C GLN A 157 0.42 -11.95 22.47
N ASP A 158 1.19 -12.58 21.59
CA ASP A 158 2.57 -12.23 21.25
C ASP A 158 2.66 -11.23 20.08
N GLN A 159 1.52 -10.67 19.67
CA GLN A 159 1.37 -9.75 18.53
C GLN A 159 1.80 -10.32 17.19
N VAL A 160 1.87 -11.65 17.05
CA VAL A 160 2.07 -12.29 15.75
C VAL A 160 0.80 -12.15 14.92
N HIS A 161 0.95 -11.64 13.70
CA HIS A 161 -0.14 -11.38 12.77
C HIS A 161 -0.39 -12.59 11.87
N TYR A 162 -1.52 -13.26 12.05
CA TYR A 162 -1.93 -14.43 11.29
C TYR A 162 -2.87 -14.04 10.14
N VAL A 163 -2.52 -14.49 8.93
CA VAL A 163 -3.28 -14.19 7.71
C VAL A 163 -3.77 -15.48 7.07
N PRO A 164 -5.05 -15.86 7.24
CA PRO A 164 -5.61 -17.05 6.65
C PRO A 164 -5.66 -16.98 5.12
N LYS A 165 -5.28 -18.10 4.46
CA LYS A 165 -5.35 -18.28 3.02
C LYS A 165 -6.13 -19.54 2.67
N ARG A 166 -6.88 -19.49 1.57
CA ARG A 166 -7.56 -20.66 1.01
C ARG A 166 -6.53 -21.66 0.50
N HIS A 167 -6.88 -22.94 0.53
CA HIS A 167 -6.05 -23.99 -0.06
C HIS A 167 -5.97 -23.81 -1.58
N LEU A 168 -4.91 -24.34 -2.19
CA LEU A 168 -4.69 -24.21 -3.63
C LEU A 168 -5.85 -24.82 -4.44
N GLU A 169 -6.33 -25.97 -4.03
CA GLU A 169 -7.46 -26.69 -4.64
C GLU A 169 -8.78 -25.92 -4.61
N ASP A 170 -8.96 -25.03 -3.61
CA ASP A 170 -10.19 -24.21 -3.49
C ASP A 170 -10.22 -23.02 -4.47
N ILE A 171 -9.11 -22.71 -5.11
CA ILE A 171 -8.97 -21.56 -6.02
C ILE A 171 -8.68 -21.98 -7.47
N LEU A 172 -8.50 -23.26 -7.71
CA LEU A 172 -8.41 -23.82 -9.06
C LEU A 172 -9.80 -24.30 -9.52
N VAL A 173 -10.16 -23.99 -10.77
CA VAL A 173 -11.44 -24.35 -11.39
C VAL A 173 -11.19 -25.15 -12.66
#